data_8dff2a0851676572970a43ee2224f3e7
#
_entry.id   8dff2a0851676572970a43ee2224f3e7
#
_cell.length_a   1.000
_cell.length_b   1.000
_cell.length_c   1.000
_cell.angle_alpha   90.00
_cell.angle_beta   90.00
_cell.angle_gamma   90.00
#
_symmetry.space_group_name_H-M   'P 1'
#
loop_
_entity.id
_entity.type
_entity.pdbx_description
1 polymer ?
#
loop_
_entity_poly.entity_id
_entity_poly.type
_entity_poly.pdbx_seq_one_letter_code
_entity_poly.pdbx_strand_id
1 'polypeptide(L)'
;PDGVELVYSVAGQGEPALVFIHGGLAERSFYDGQLAEFAPRHKVIALDLPGHGESGSDRTKWGIPEFGADVMAVVDAEKVGQLILFGNSLGGPVAVEAALLMPGRALGIVGIDTFQGVDYTISLEEVRERAEFFEKDYAGALKEMIGLLFHKDADPAIVADAEKRMSGTPPEAAKAMFLGMAGYDLGAAVRRLTVPLRAINGDLYPTDVEANRKLKPDFEAVIMEHIGHYPMIERPEEFNRLVAETVDALVR
;
A
#
# COMPACT_ATOMS: atom_id res chain seq x y z
N PRO A 1 -10.42 -15.10 4.02
CA PRO A 1 -11.64 -15.55 3.34
C PRO A 1 -11.50 -16.93 2.68
N ASP A 2 -10.30 -17.29 2.23
CA ASP A 2 -9.99 -18.54 1.53
C ASP A 2 -9.13 -19.51 2.36
N GLY A 3 -8.88 -19.18 3.65
CA GLY A 3 -8.12 -20.00 4.59
C GLY A 3 -6.61 -19.76 4.57
N VAL A 4 -6.11 -18.79 3.77
CA VAL A 4 -4.71 -18.40 3.81
C VAL A 4 -4.37 -17.78 5.17
N GLU A 5 -3.22 -18.12 5.73
CA GLU A 5 -2.73 -17.54 6.98
C GLU A 5 -2.23 -16.13 6.72
N LEU A 6 -2.72 -15.16 7.53
CA LEU A 6 -2.29 -13.78 7.48
C LEU A 6 -1.48 -13.43 8.71
N VAL A 7 -0.28 -12.89 8.51
CA VAL A 7 0.59 -12.40 9.58
C VAL A 7 0.53 -10.87 9.62
N TYR A 8 0.37 -10.32 10.81
CA TYR A 8 0.30 -8.88 11.00
C TYR A 8 0.86 -8.48 12.36
N SER A 9 1.27 -7.23 12.48
CA SER A 9 1.73 -6.61 13.72
C SER A 9 0.67 -5.64 14.23
N VAL A 10 0.46 -5.60 15.54
CA VAL A 10 -0.45 -4.67 16.22
C VAL A 10 0.27 -3.98 17.35
N ALA A 11 0.12 -2.68 17.44
CA ALA A 11 0.64 -1.86 18.55
C ALA A 11 -0.40 -0.82 18.98
N GLY A 12 -0.35 -0.44 20.25
CA GLY A 12 -1.22 0.60 20.80
C GLY A 12 -2.70 0.24 20.93
N GLN A 13 -3.49 1.24 21.26
CA GLN A 13 -4.95 1.18 21.42
C GLN A 13 -5.55 2.53 21.04
N GLY A 14 -6.84 2.57 20.76
CA GLY A 14 -7.57 3.79 20.44
C GLY A 14 -8.10 3.85 19.02
N GLU A 15 -9.03 4.76 18.79
CA GLU A 15 -9.68 5.00 17.51
C GLU A 15 -9.40 6.43 17.02
N PRO A 16 -9.37 6.64 15.70
CA PRO A 16 -9.42 5.57 14.68
C PRO A 16 -8.15 4.71 14.73
N ALA A 17 -8.29 3.44 14.34
CA ALA A 17 -7.12 2.62 14.09
C ALA A 17 -6.43 3.05 12.79
N LEU A 18 -5.10 2.93 12.73
CA LEU A 18 -4.31 3.18 11.53
C LEU A 18 -3.88 1.84 10.95
N VAL A 19 -4.29 1.54 9.74
CA VAL A 19 -4.02 0.24 9.07
C VAL A 19 -3.10 0.49 7.90
N PHE A 20 -1.88 -0.05 7.95
CA PHE A 20 -0.85 0.10 6.93
C PHE A 20 -0.75 -1.15 6.05
N ILE A 21 -0.80 -0.93 4.72
CA ILE A 21 -0.81 -1.95 3.68
C ILE A 21 0.38 -1.69 2.76
N HIS A 22 1.30 -2.65 2.68
CA HIS A 22 2.52 -2.51 1.90
C HIS A 22 2.29 -2.64 0.38
N GLY A 23 3.30 -2.24 -0.39
CA GLY A 23 3.35 -2.38 -1.84
C GLY A 23 3.71 -3.79 -2.30
N GLY A 24 3.67 -4.04 -3.61
CA GLY A 24 4.09 -5.32 -4.18
C GLY A 24 5.54 -5.65 -3.80
N LEU A 25 5.80 -6.91 -3.46
CA LEU A 25 7.07 -7.48 -3.00
C LEU A 25 7.59 -6.94 -1.65
N ALA A 26 6.98 -5.88 -1.08
CA ALA A 26 7.32 -5.38 0.25
C ALA A 26 6.64 -6.22 1.35
N GLU A 27 6.79 -5.83 2.60
CA GLU A 27 6.23 -6.51 3.77
C GLU A 27 5.93 -5.52 4.91
N ARG A 28 5.26 -6.00 5.98
CA ARG A 28 4.79 -5.17 7.10
C ARG A 28 5.88 -4.41 7.84
N SER A 29 7.12 -4.93 7.90
CA SER A 29 8.22 -4.27 8.64
C SER A 29 8.66 -2.93 8.03
N PHE A 30 8.24 -2.63 6.80
CA PHE A 30 8.40 -1.28 6.24
C PHE A 30 7.70 -0.21 7.10
N TYR A 31 6.77 -0.61 7.98
CA TYR A 31 6.00 0.27 8.85
C TYR A 31 6.37 0.19 10.33
N ASP A 32 7.51 -0.44 10.70
CA ASP A 32 7.92 -0.54 12.10
C ASP A 32 8.06 0.84 12.77
N GLY A 33 8.55 1.84 12.01
CA GLY A 33 8.63 3.23 12.48
C GLY A 33 7.25 3.83 12.77
N GLN A 34 6.25 3.54 11.94
CA GLN A 34 4.88 4.01 12.10
C GLN A 34 4.15 3.30 13.25
N LEU A 35 4.39 1.99 13.42
CA LEU A 35 3.87 1.27 14.59
C LEU A 35 4.38 1.91 15.89
N ALA A 36 5.68 2.18 15.98
CA ALA A 36 6.29 2.79 17.18
C ALA A 36 5.76 4.21 17.43
N GLU A 37 5.69 5.05 16.39
CA GLU A 37 5.30 6.46 16.49
C GLU A 37 3.84 6.64 16.91
N PHE A 38 2.92 5.85 16.31
CA PHE A 38 1.48 6.07 16.49
C PHE A 38 0.84 5.23 17.59
N ALA A 39 1.50 4.16 18.07
CA ALA A 39 0.99 3.31 19.16
C ALA A 39 0.57 4.05 20.45
N PRO A 40 1.20 5.17 20.86
CA PRO A 40 0.76 5.91 22.04
C PRO A 40 -0.64 6.53 21.92
N ARG A 41 -1.17 6.72 20.70
CA ARG A 41 -2.44 7.44 20.46
C ARG A 41 -3.48 6.63 19.71
N HIS A 42 -3.08 5.63 18.96
CA HIS A 42 -3.93 4.84 18.06
C HIS A 42 -3.65 3.35 18.20
N LYS A 43 -4.62 2.51 17.88
CA LYS A 43 -4.33 1.14 17.48
C LYS A 43 -3.70 1.20 16.09
N VAL A 44 -2.52 0.63 15.92
CA VAL A 44 -1.79 0.59 14.64
C VAL A 44 -1.65 -0.85 14.20
N ILE A 45 -1.99 -1.12 12.96
CA ILE A 45 -1.92 -2.45 12.33
C ILE A 45 -1.09 -2.35 11.07
N ALA A 46 -0.10 -3.22 10.90
CA ALA A 46 0.61 -3.44 9.64
C ALA A 46 0.54 -4.92 9.31
N LEU A 47 0.15 -5.27 8.09
CA LEU A 47 -0.05 -6.67 7.71
C LEU A 47 0.81 -7.05 6.51
N ASP A 48 1.19 -8.32 6.45
CA ASP A 48 1.73 -8.94 5.25
C ASP A 48 0.57 -9.42 4.37
N LEU A 49 0.48 -8.93 3.15
CA LEU A 49 -0.45 -9.47 2.17
C LEU A 49 -0.08 -10.92 1.83
N PRO A 50 -1.02 -11.78 1.44
CA PRO A 50 -0.72 -13.14 1.02
C PRO A 50 0.47 -13.23 0.05
N GLY A 51 1.37 -14.18 0.32
CA GLY A 51 2.59 -14.39 -0.45
C GLY A 51 3.73 -13.41 -0.17
N HIS A 52 3.56 -12.51 0.79
CA HIS A 52 4.57 -11.54 1.21
C HIS A 52 4.96 -11.76 2.68
N GLY A 53 6.16 -11.36 3.04
CA GLY A 53 6.67 -11.46 4.40
C GLY A 53 6.49 -12.87 4.97
N GLU A 54 5.76 -12.98 6.09
CA GLU A 54 5.48 -14.26 6.78
C GLU A 54 4.07 -14.80 6.51
N SER A 55 3.24 -14.11 5.72
CA SER A 55 1.91 -14.59 5.34
C SER A 55 1.98 -15.74 4.36
N GLY A 56 1.00 -16.65 4.46
CA GLY A 56 0.88 -17.81 3.58
C GLY A 56 0.65 -17.46 2.11
N SER A 57 0.97 -18.39 1.22
CA SER A 57 0.79 -18.24 -0.23
C SER A 57 -0.13 -19.29 -0.86
N ASP A 58 -0.73 -20.16 -0.06
CA ASP A 58 -1.60 -21.23 -0.54
C ASP A 58 -3.01 -20.67 -0.85
N ARG A 59 -3.12 -20.05 -2.02
CA ARG A 59 -4.39 -19.50 -2.53
C ARG A 59 -4.46 -19.55 -4.05
N THR A 60 -5.69 -19.49 -4.57
CA THR A 60 -5.95 -19.55 -6.02
C THR A 60 -6.30 -18.21 -6.64
N LYS A 61 -6.73 -17.22 -5.85
CA LYS A 61 -7.14 -15.89 -6.32
C LYS A 61 -6.24 -14.81 -5.73
N TRP A 62 -5.62 -14.03 -6.60
CA TRP A 62 -4.59 -13.04 -6.27
C TRP A 62 -4.95 -11.61 -6.68
N GLY A 63 -6.24 -11.33 -6.86
CA GLY A 63 -6.70 -10.01 -7.29
C GLY A 63 -6.66 -8.95 -6.19
N ILE A 64 -6.70 -7.69 -6.59
CA ILE A 64 -6.79 -6.55 -5.67
C ILE A 64 -8.05 -6.65 -4.77
N PRO A 65 -9.24 -7.07 -5.27
CA PRO A 65 -10.40 -7.27 -4.43
C PRO A 65 -10.21 -8.35 -3.35
N GLU A 66 -9.49 -9.44 -3.67
CA GLU A 66 -9.17 -10.48 -2.72
C GLU A 66 -8.24 -9.98 -1.61
N PHE A 67 -7.20 -9.21 -1.97
CA PHE A 67 -6.34 -8.55 -0.99
C PHE A 67 -7.12 -7.54 -0.12
N GLY A 68 -8.08 -6.82 -0.69
CA GLY A 68 -8.98 -5.96 0.09
C GLY A 68 -9.79 -6.74 1.13
N ALA A 69 -10.28 -7.95 0.78
CA ALA A 69 -10.98 -8.84 1.70
C ALA A 69 -10.04 -9.41 2.80
N ASP A 70 -8.76 -9.62 2.50
CA ASP A 70 -7.76 -10.01 3.50
C ASP A 70 -7.53 -8.91 4.54
N VAL A 71 -7.43 -7.66 4.11
CA VAL A 71 -7.35 -6.50 5.01
C VAL A 71 -8.58 -6.42 5.91
N MET A 72 -9.78 -6.58 5.34
CA MET A 72 -11.03 -6.61 6.12
C MET A 72 -11.01 -7.74 7.16
N ALA A 73 -10.51 -8.92 6.81
CA ALA A 73 -10.44 -10.05 7.74
C ALA A 73 -9.54 -9.74 8.96
N VAL A 74 -8.40 -9.07 8.76
CA VAL A 74 -7.53 -8.61 9.86
C VAL A 74 -8.23 -7.57 10.73
N VAL A 75 -8.87 -6.58 10.08
CA VAL A 75 -9.64 -5.52 10.78
C VAL A 75 -10.77 -6.11 11.63
N ASP A 76 -11.43 -7.16 11.15
CA ASP A 76 -12.51 -7.86 11.88
C ASP A 76 -11.96 -8.70 13.03
N ALA A 77 -10.84 -9.42 12.83
CA ALA A 77 -10.17 -10.18 13.87
C ALA A 77 -9.74 -9.28 15.04
N GLU A 78 -9.26 -8.07 14.73
CA GLU A 78 -8.85 -7.05 15.69
C GLU A 78 -10.01 -6.22 16.27
N LYS A 79 -11.24 -6.47 15.84
CA LYS A 79 -12.47 -5.79 16.30
C LYS A 79 -12.37 -4.27 16.19
N VAL A 80 -11.78 -3.77 15.12
CA VAL A 80 -11.61 -2.34 14.89
C VAL A 80 -12.97 -1.73 14.51
N GLY A 81 -13.38 -0.65 15.17
CA GLY A 81 -14.59 0.11 14.85
C GLY A 81 -14.36 1.08 13.70
N GLN A 82 -13.63 2.15 13.96
CA GLN A 82 -13.27 3.17 12.97
C GLN A 82 -11.79 3.08 12.61
N LEU A 83 -11.45 3.31 11.33
CA LEU A 83 -10.09 3.21 10.85
C LEU A 83 -9.77 4.19 9.71
N ILE A 84 -8.49 4.44 9.52
CA ILE A 84 -7.93 5.08 8.33
C ILE A 84 -6.98 4.07 7.68
N LEU A 85 -7.12 3.88 6.36
CA LEU A 85 -6.31 2.96 5.57
C LEU A 85 -5.15 3.71 4.92
N PHE A 86 -3.95 3.20 5.12
CA PHE A 86 -2.72 3.70 4.49
C PHE A 86 -2.20 2.61 3.55
N GLY A 87 -2.03 2.93 2.27
CA GLY A 87 -1.59 1.94 1.28
C GLY A 87 -0.47 2.45 0.40
N ASN A 88 0.68 1.76 0.40
CA ASN A 88 1.79 2.07 -0.49
C ASN A 88 1.64 1.32 -1.81
N SER A 89 1.84 2.00 -2.95
CA SER A 89 1.84 1.35 -4.27
C SER A 89 0.61 0.46 -4.49
N LEU A 90 0.79 -0.86 -4.68
CA LEU A 90 -0.29 -1.87 -4.71
C LEU A 90 -1.23 -1.76 -3.50
N GLY A 91 -0.71 -1.44 -2.33
CA GLY A 91 -1.51 -1.24 -1.12
C GLY A 91 -2.56 -0.13 -1.25
N GLY A 92 -2.37 0.84 -2.14
CA GLY A 92 -3.35 1.90 -2.42
C GLY A 92 -4.66 1.34 -3.00
N PRO A 93 -4.66 0.69 -4.16
CA PRO A 93 -5.83 0.00 -4.70
C PRO A 93 -6.44 -1.05 -3.74
N VAL A 94 -5.60 -1.76 -2.98
CA VAL A 94 -6.07 -2.70 -1.93
C VAL A 94 -6.82 -1.95 -0.82
N ALA A 95 -6.33 -0.79 -0.39
CA ALA A 95 -7.02 0.06 0.59
C ALA A 95 -8.38 0.56 0.07
N VAL A 96 -8.47 0.88 -1.24
CA VAL A 96 -9.74 1.25 -1.89
C VAL A 96 -10.74 0.11 -1.79
N GLU A 97 -10.38 -1.11 -2.18
CA GLU A 97 -11.28 -2.28 -2.09
C GLU A 97 -11.63 -2.61 -0.63
N ALA A 98 -10.67 -2.54 0.29
CA ALA A 98 -10.95 -2.74 1.71
C ALA A 98 -11.98 -1.72 2.25
N ALA A 99 -11.85 -0.44 1.89
CA ALA A 99 -12.81 0.59 2.30
C ALA A 99 -14.22 0.34 1.74
N LEU A 100 -14.31 -0.12 0.48
CA LEU A 100 -15.58 -0.47 -0.15
C LEU A 100 -16.28 -1.66 0.52
N LEU A 101 -15.52 -2.58 1.12
CA LEU A 101 -16.04 -3.70 1.89
C LEU A 101 -16.45 -3.32 3.33
N MET A 102 -16.01 -2.16 3.83
CA MET A 102 -16.23 -1.70 5.21
C MET A 102 -16.99 -0.35 5.27
N PRO A 103 -18.19 -0.24 4.68
CA PRO A 103 -18.93 1.01 4.65
C PRO A 103 -19.21 1.52 6.07
N GLY A 104 -18.93 2.81 6.30
CA GLY A 104 -19.12 3.48 7.60
C GLY A 104 -18.03 3.21 8.65
N ARG A 105 -17.04 2.35 8.36
CA ARG A 105 -15.89 2.11 9.25
C ARG A 105 -14.65 2.91 8.82
N ALA A 106 -14.35 2.94 7.53
CA ALA A 106 -13.26 3.76 7.00
C ALA A 106 -13.62 5.25 7.08
N LEU A 107 -12.76 6.06 7.69
CA LEU A 107 -12.85 7.52 7.73
C LEU A 107 -12.15 8.18 6.54
N GLY A 108 -11.20 7.49 5.92
CA GLY A 108 -10.46 7.94 4.76
C GLY A 108 -9.41 6.93 4.32
N ILE A 109 -8.86 7.19 3.14
CA ILE A 109 -7.76 6.44 2.55
C ILE A 109 -6.61 7.40 2.28
N VAL A 110 -5.40 6.98 2.63
CA VAL A 110 -4.17 7.72 2.37
C VAL A 110 -3.25 6.85 1.52
N GLY A 111 -3.06 7.21 0.26
CA GLY A 111 -2.05 6.60 -0.59
C GLY A 111 -0.65 7.02 -0.15
N ILE A 112 0.28 6.10 -0.16
CA ILE A 112 1.70 6.35 0.09
C ILE A 112 2.43 6.04 -1.20
N ASP A 113 2.91 7.08 -1.86
CA ASP A 113 3.49 7.04 -3.20
C ASP A 113 2.69 6.18 -4.17
N THR A 114 1.40 6.49 -4.26
CA THR A 114 0.43 5.89 -5.16
C THR A 114 -0.65 6.93 -5.51
N PHE A 115 -1.57 6.61 -6.40
CA PHE A 115 -2.57 7.55 -6.91
C PHE A 115 -1.96 8.75 -7.66
N GLN A 116 -0.82 8.55 -8.32
CA GLN A 116 -0.26 9.54 -9.25
C GLN A 116 -1.28 9.90 -10.35
N GLY A 117 -2.07 8.91 -10.77
CA GLY A 117 -3.30 9.04 -11.53
C GLY A 117 -4.25 7.92 -11.14
N VAL A 118 -5.55 8.20 -10.96
CA VAL A 118 -6.53 7.18 -10.52
C VAL A 118 -7.43 6.67 -11.63
N ASP A 119 -7.40 7.30 -12.82
CA ASP A 119 -8.26 6.90 -13.96
C ASP A 119 -7.52 5.94 -14.89
N TYR A 120 -7.28 4.71 -14.43
CA TYR A 120 -6.65 3.69 -15.25
C TYR A 120 -7.17 2.28 -14.93
N THR A 121 -7.04 1.41 -15.93
CA THR A 121 -7.21 -0.04 -15.80
C THR A 121 -5.87 -0.72 -16.01
N ILE A 122 -5.52 -1.66 -15.13
CA ILE A 122 -4.25 -2.38 -15.22
C ILE A 122 -4.28 -3.32 -16.45
N SER A 123 -3.37 -3.10 -17.39
CA SER A 123 -3.29 -3.86 -18.64
C SER A 123 -2.83 -5.30 -18.38
N LEU A 124 -3.49 -6.27 -19.03
CA LEU A 124 -3.06 -7.67 -18.99
C LEU A 124 -1.70 -7.87 -19.65
N GLU A 125 -1.39 -7.10 -20.71
CA GLU A 125 -0.11 -7.17 -21.42
C GLU A 125 1.04 -6.74 -20.51
N GLU A 126 0.92 -5.55 -19.88
CA GLU A 126 1.93 -5.02 -18.96
C GLU A 126 2.21 -5.95 -17.76
N VAL A 127 1.17 -6.54 -17.15
CA VAL A 127 1.38 -7.45 -16.02
C VAL A 127 1.98 -8.78 -16.46
N ARG A 128 1.69 -9.27 -17.67
CA ARG A 128 2.31 -10.47 -18.22
C ARG A 128 3.80 -10.24 -18.51
N GLU A 129 4.16 -9.16 -19.17
CA GLU A 129 5.55 -8.80 -19.42
C GLU A 129 6.34 -8.71 -18.11
N ARG A 130 5.76 -8.06 -17.10
CA ARG A 130 6.38 -7.97 -15.77
C ARG A 130 6.51 -9.35 -15.11
N ALA A 131 5.47 -10.17 -15.13
CA ALA A 131 5.49 -11.52 -14.55
C ALA A 131 6.54 -12.40 -15.24
N GLU A 132 6.63 -12.37 -16.56
CA GLU A 132 7.64 -13.10 -17.35
C GLU A 132 9.06 -12.60 -17.07
N PHE A 133 9.24 -11.28 -16.87
CA PHE A 133 10.53 -10.71 -16.52
C PHE A 133 11.03 -11.22 -15.17
N PHE A 134 10.16 -11.23 -14.14
CA PHE A 134 10.47 -11.79 -12.84
C PHE A 134 10.65 -13.31 -12.86
N GLU A 135 9.90 -14.04 -13.67
CA GLU A 135 10.04 -15.50 -13.82
C GLU A 135 11.38 -15.89 -14.43
N LYS A 136 11.89 -15.10 -15.39
CA LYS A 136 13.13 -15.36 -16.10
C LYS A 136 14.37 -15.11 -15.24
N ASP A 137 14.41 -14.02 -14.49
CA ASP A 137 15.51 -13.62 -13.61
C ASP A 137 14.98 -12.78 -12.46
N TYR A 138 14.53 -13.45 -11.40
CA TYR A 138 13.92 -12.77 -10.25
C TYR A 138 14.85 -11.74 -9.61
N ALA A 139 16.12 -12.10 -9.38
CA ALA A 139 17.08 -11.20 -8.72
C ALA A 139 17.43 -9.99 -9.60
N GLY A 140 17.64 -10.20 -10.89
CA GLY A 140 17.87 -9.11 -11.84
C GLY A 140 16.67 -8.19 -11.98
N ALA A 141 15.47 -8.76 -12.10
CA ALA A 141 14.22 -8.02 -12.20
C ALA A 141 13.94 -7.18 -10.94
N LEU A 142 14.17 -7.75 -9.74
CA LEU A 142 14.04 -7.05 -8.48
C LEU A 142 15.02 -5.88 -8.41
N LYS A 143 16.28 -6.10 -8.75
CA LYS A 143 17.32 -5.05 -8.73
C LYS A 143 16.99 -3.90 -9.70
N GLU A 144 16.52 -4.22 -10.89
CA GLU A 144 16.08 -3.21 -11.86
C GLU A 144 14.88 -2.42 -11.33
N MET A 145 13.88 -3.11 -10.78
CA MET A 145 12.73 -2.46 -10.17
C MET A 145 13.13 -1.54 -9.02
N ILE A 146 14.00 -1.98 -8.11
CA ILE A 146 14.52 -1.15 -7.01
C ILE A 146 15.18 0.12 -7.55
N GLY A 147 15.95 0.02 -8.62
CA GLY A 147 16.58 1.18 -9.27
C GLY A 147 15.57 2.23 -9.78
N LEU A 148 14.33 1.83 -10.04
CA LEU A 148 13.23 2.72 -10.46
C LEU A 148 12.43 3.28 -9.29
N LEU A 149 12.58 2.75 -8.08
CA LEU A 149 11.78 3.12 -6.90
C LEU A 149 12.47 4.14 -5.99
N PHE A 150 13.75 4.42 -6.19
CA PHE A 150 14.52 5.37 -5.40
C PHE A 150 15.14 6.46 -6.28
N HIS A 151 15.32 7.64 -5.73
CA HIS A 151 16.19 8.63 -6.36
C HIS A 151 17.63 8.11 -6.44
N LYS A 152 18.37 8.54 -7.47
CA LYS A 152 19.78 8.11 -7.71
C LYS A 152 20.75 8.48 -6.58
N ASP A 153 20.37 9.43 -5.73
CA ASP A 153 21.10 9.93 -4.57
C ASP A 153 20.48 9.48 -3.23
N ALA A 154 19.53 8.54 -3.27
CA ALA A 154 19.01 7.91 -2.05
C ALA A 154 20.11 7.22 -1.25
N ASP A 155 19.94 7.12 0.07
CA ASP A 155 20.90 6.44 0.94
C ASP A 155 21.08 4.97 0.51
N PRO A 156 22.29 4.55 0.10
CA PRO A 156 22.53 3.19 -0.35
C PRO A 156 22.21 2.12 0.71
N ALA A 157 22.25 2.46 2.00
CA ALA A 157 21.92 1.53 3.06
C ALA A 157 20.40 1.26 3.11
N ILE A 158 19.58 2.30 2.91
CA ILE A 158 18.11 2.17 2.82
C ILE A 158 17.73 1.35 1.58
N VAL A 159 18.36 1.63 0.44
CA VAL A 159 18.11 0.89 -0.81
C VAL A 159 18.44 -0.59 -0.65
N ALA A 160 19.62 -0.90 -0.07
CA ALA A 160 20.04 -2.28 0.16
C ALA A 160 19.15 -3.03 1.17
N ASP A 161 18.67 -2.35 2.21
CA ASP A 161 17.74 -2.92 3.18
C ASP A 161 16.37 -3.23 2.53
N ALA A 162 15.84 -2.31 1.72
CA ALA A 162 14.61 -2.52 0.97
C ALA A 162 14.75 -3.71 0.00
N GLU A 163 15.85 -3.77 -0.78
CA GLU A 163 16.13 -4.90 -1.69
C GLU A 163 16.16 -6.24 -0.93
N LYS A 164 16.85 -6.27 0.21
CA LYS A 164 16.93 -7.47 1.06
C LYS A 164 15.54 -7.94 1.52
N ARG A 165 14.71 -7.03 2.03
CA ARG A 165 13.34 -7.37 2.50
C ARG A 165 12.47 -7.85 1.34
N MET A 166 12.48 -7.15 0.22
CA MET A 166 11.69 -7.48 -0.97
C MET A 166 12.11 -8.81 -1.61
N SER A 167 13.39 -9.20 -1.49
CA SER A 167 13.88 -10.48 -1.99
C SER A 167 13.30 -11.71 -1.27
N GLY A 168 12.64 -11.51 -0.13
CA GLY A 168 11.96 -12.57 0.62
C GLY A 168 10.66 -13.06 -0.02
N THR A 169 10.06 -12.30 -0.95
CA THR A 169 8.83 -12.73 -1.64
C THR A 169 9.14 -13.89 -2.61
N PRO A 170 8.44 -15.04 -2.49
CA PRO A 170 8.65 -16.16 -3.40
C PRO A 170 8.32 -15.79 -4.86
N PRO A 171 9.14 -16.20 -5.86
CA PRO A 171 8.91 -15.85 -7.26
C PRO A 171 7.51 -16.22 -7.78
N GLU A 172 6.97 -17.36 -7.37
CA GLU A 172 5.63 -17.80 -7.76
C GLU A 172 4.54 -16.90 -7.18
N ALA A 173 4.70 -16.41 -5.95
CA ALA A 173 3.78 -15.45 -5.34
C ALA A 173 3.84 -14.10 -6.05
N ALA A 174 5.05 -13.62 -6.37
CA ALA A 174 5.24 -12.40 -7.16
C ALA A 174 4.55 -12.47 -8.52
N LYS A 175 4.75 -13.59 -9.24
CA LYS A 175 4.09 -13.85 -10.54
C LYS A 175 2.57 -13.86 -10.40
N ALA A 176 2.03 -14.59 -9.41
CA ALA A 176 0.60 -14.70 -9.17
C ALA A 176 -0.02 -13.33 -8.82
N MET A 177 0.66 -12.54 -7.98
CA MET A 177 0.27 -11.17 -7.65
C MET A 177 0.19 -10.28 -8.90
N PHE A 178 1.26 -10.22 -9.72
CA PHE A 178 1.24 -9.40 -10.93
C PHE A 178 0.09 -9.79 -11.87
N LEU A 179 -0.06 -11.08 -12.16
CA LEU A 179 -1.14 -11.57 -13.03
C LEU A 179 -2.53 -11.31 -12.44
N GLY A 180 -2.67 -11.40 -11.11
CA GLY A 180 -3.92 -11.14 -10.41
C GLY A 180 -4.39 -9.69 -10.45
N MET A 181 -3.50 -8.74 -10.76
CA MET A 181 -3.85 -7.32 -10.90
C MET A 181 -4.49 -7.00 -12.27
N ALA A 182 -4.38 -7.91 -13.25
CA ALA A 182 -4.84 -7.66 -14.62
C ALA A 182 -6.34 -7.33 -14.67
N GLY A 183 -6.67 -6.29 -15.42
CA GLY A 183 -8.04 -5.85 -15.65
C GLY A 183 -8.68 -5.10 -14.48
N TYR A 184 -7.96 -4.86 -13.37
CA TYR A 184 -8.48 -4.05 -12.29
C TYR A 184 -8.64 -2.59 -12.73
N ASP A 185 -9.85 -2.06 -12.63
CA ASP A 185 -10.22 -0.69 -12.96
C ASP A 185 -10.26 0.16 -11.68
N LEU A 186 -9.14 0.85 -11.39
CA LEU A 186 -9.02 1.73 -10.23
C LEU A 186 -10.01 2.90 -10.31
N GLY A 187 -10.19 3.47 -11.50
CA GLY A 187 -11.10 4.59 -11.70
C GLY A 187 -12.54 4.23 -11.33
N ALA A 188 -13.01 3.05 -11.76
CA ALA A 188 -14.33 2.55 -11.38
C ALA A 188 -14.47 2.33 -9.86
N ALA A 189 -13.45 1.80 -9.21
CA ALA A 189 -13.44 1.61 -7.76
C ALA A 189 -13.46 2.94 -6.99
N VAL A 190 -12.61 3.90 -7.40
CA VAL A 190 -12.54 5.25 -6.77
C VAL A 190 -13.86 6.01 -6.90
N ARG A 191 -14.59 5.90 -8.04
CA ARG A 191 -15.92 6.51 -8.18
C ARG A 191 -16.95 6.01 -7.17
N ARG A 192 -16.78 4.82 -6.61
CA ARG A 192 -17.65 4.22 -5.59
C ARG A 192 -17.32 4.66 -4.17
N LEU A 193 -16.15 5.28 -3.94
CA LEU A 193 -15.73 5.72 -2.62
C LEU A 193 -16.59 6.87 -2.10
N THR A 194 -17.08 6.71 -0.88
CA THR A 194 -17.82 7.75 -0.14
C THR A 194 -16.95 8.48 0.90
N VAL A 195 -15.73 8.00 1.11
CA VAL A 195 -14.76 8.56 2.07
C VAL A 195 -13.69 9.38 1.37
N PRO A 196 -13.03 10.34 2.05
CA PRO A 196 -11.93 11.11 1.48
C PRO A 196 -10.78 10.22 0.97
N LEU A 197 -10.17 10.65 -0.15
CA LEU A 197 -8.98 10.04 -0.71
C LEU A 197 -7.84 11.07 -0.64
N ARG A 198 -6.73 10.71 -0.01
CA ARG A 198 -5.54 11.51 0.18
C ARG A 198 -4.31 10.78 -0.37
N ALA A 199 -3.23 11.51 -0.62
CA ALA A 199 -1.93 10.91 -0.93
C ALA A 199 -0.79 11.66 -0.22
N ILE A 200 0.23 10.92 0.19
CA ILE A 200 1.55 11.42 0.61
C ILE A 200 2.55 10.75 -0.32
N ASN A 201 2.98 11.47 -1.34
CA ASN A 201 3.80 10.92 -2.43
C ASN A 201 5.20 11.54 -2.42
N GLY A 202 6.19 10.79 -2.89
CA GLY A 202 7.46 11.36 -3.32
C GLY A 202 7.32 12.14 -4.63
N ASP A 203 8.40 12.79 -5.05
CA ASP A 203 8.46 13.57 -6.30
C ASP A 203 9.15 12.81 -7.45
N LEU A 204 9.52 11.54 -7.23
CA LEU A 204 10.14 10.70 -8.26
C LEU A 204 9.22 10.52 -9.48
N TYR A 205 7.91 10.39 -9.24
CA TYR A 205 6.87 10.33 -10.26
C TYR A 205 5.81 11.41 -10.00
N PRO A 206 5.42 12.21 -11.03
CA PRO A 206 4.49 13.31 -10.84
C PRO A 206 3.08 12.81 -10.49
N THR A 207 2.43 13.50 -9.55
CA THR A 207 1.03 13.26 -9.19
C THR A 207 0.14 14.28 -9.88
N ASP A 208 -0.80 13.80 -10.70
CA ASP A 208 -1.79 14.66 -11.39
C ASP A 208 -3.02 14.88 -10.51
N VAL A 209 -2.90 15.84 -9.59
CA VAL A 209 -3.99 16.20 -8.65
C VAL A 209 -5.25 16.64 -9.38
N GLU A 210 -5.10 17.40 -10.47
CA GLU A 210 -6.26 17.94 -11.21
C GLU A 210 -7.00 16.84 -11.99
N ALA A 211 -6.27 15.87 -12.55
CA ALA A 211 -6.91 14.70 -13.17
C ALA A 211 -7.64 13.86 -12.12
N ASN A 212 -7.01 13.62 -10.97
CA ASN A 212 -7.61 12.84 -9.88
C ASN A 212 -8.90 13.50 -9.33
N ARG A 213 -8.93 14.82 -9.20
CA ARG A 213 -10.11 15.58 -8.76
C ARG A 213 -11.30 15.49 -9.70
N LYS A 214 -11.10 15.17 -10.98
CA LYS A 214 -12.21 14.92 -11.90
C LYS A 214 -13.02 13.67 -11.51
N LEU A 215 -12.37 12.66 -10.91
CA LEU A 215 -13.02 11.46 -10.42
C LEU A 215 -13.38 11.54 -8.94
N LYS A 216 -12.53 12.14 -8.15
CA LYS A 216 -12.66 12.28 -6.70
C LYS A 216 -12.43 13.74 -6.31
N PRO A 217 -13.47 14.60 -6.32
CA PRO A 217 -13.34 16.04 -6.14
C PRO A 217 -12.65 16.49 -4.85
N ASP A 218 -12.69 15.66 -3.80
CA ASP A 218 -12.04 15.89 -2.52
C ASP A 218 -10.61 15.30 -2.45
N PHE A 219 -10.03 14.86 -3.58
CA PHE A 219 -8.65 14.37 -3.61
C PHE A 219 -7.65 15.48 -3.26
N GLU A 220 -6.75 15.16 -2.35
CA GLU A 220 -5.61 16.02 -1.97
C GLU A 220 -4.34 15.18 -1.91
N ALA A 221 -3.22 15.79 -2.28
CA ALA A 221 -1.90 15.16 -2.18
C ALA A 221 -0.89 16.12 -1.57
N VAL A 222 -0.01 15.57 -0.74
CA VAL A 222 1.20 16.25 -0.27
C VAL A 222 2.38 15.57 -0.95
N ILE A 223 3.30 16.37 -1.50
CA ILE A 223 4.49 15.86 -2.19
C ILE A 223 5.71 16.11 -1.30
N MET A 224 6.45 15.05 -1.04
CA MET A 224 7.73 15.08 -0.34
C MET A 224 8.85 15.21 -1.38
N GLU A 225 9.61 16.31 -1.30
CA GLU A 225 10.70 16.58 -2.26
C GLU A 225 11.91 15.67 -2.02
N HIS A 226 12.55 15.22 -3.11
CA HIS A 226 13.70 14.29 -3.10
C HIS A 226 13.44 12.98 -2.35
N ILE A 227 12.24 12.45 -2.49
CA ILE A 227 11.81 11.19 -1.92
C ILE A 227 11.29 10.27 -3.04
N GLY A 228 11.69 9.00 -2.98
CA GLY A 228 11.23 7.98 -3.88
C GLY A 228 9.93 7.31 -3.41
N HIS A 229 9.87 6.01 -3.63
CA HIS A 229 8.65 5.21 -3.48
C HIS A 229 8.33 4.81 -2.03
N TYR A 230 9.28 4.95 -1.13
CA TYR A 230 9.18 4.48 0.26
C TYR A 230 9.41 5.62 1.28
N PRO A 231 8.58 6.68 1.28
CA PRO A 231 8.75 7.83 2.20
C PRO A 231 8.80 7.40 3.67
N MET A 232 8.11 6.31 4.05
CA MET A 232 8.08 5.77 5.41
C MET A 232 9.41 5.24 5.91
N ILE A 233 10.36 4.89 5.03
CA ILE A 233 11.71 4.46 5.40
C ILE A 233 12.79 5.44 4.93
N GLU A 234 12.55 6.21 3.86
CA GLU A 234 13.52 7.17 3.33
C GLU A 234 13.61 8.43 4.21
N ARG A 235 12.47 8.90 4.73
CA ARG A 235 12.41 10.07 5.62
C ARG A 235 11.28 9.93 6.66
N PRO A 236 11.43 8.99 7.61
CA PRO A 236 10.35 8.59 8.51
C PRO A 236 9.80 9.72 9.39
N GLU A 237 10.64 10.63 9.86
CA GLU A 237 10.21 11.74 10.74
C GLU A 237 9.27 12.70 10.00
N GLU A 238 9.62 13.11 8.78
CA GLU A 238 8.77 13.97 7.96
C GLU A 238 7.49 13.25 7.54
N PHE A 239 7.59 11.99 7.12
CA PHE A 239 6.45 11.17 6.77
C PHE A 239 5.48 11.02 7.94
N ASN A 240 5.98 10.72 9.15
CA ASN A 240 5.15 10.58 10.36
C ASN A 240 4.43 11.89 10.71
N ARG A 241 5.08 13.03 10.56
CA ARG A 241 4.43 14.33 10.75
C ARG A 241 3.27 14.53 9.76
N LEU A 242 3.47 14.24 8.49
CA LEU A 242 2.43 14.35 7.45
C LEU A 242 1.29 13.35 7.67
N VAL A 243 1.58 12.14 8.12
CA VAL A 243 0.56 11.16 8.54
C VAL A 243 -0.28 11.72 9.69
N ALA A 244 0.34 12.27 10.74
CA ALA A 244 -0.37 12.85 11.87
C ALA A 244 -1.30 14.02 11.43
N GLU A 245 -0.80 14.95 10.62
CA GLU A 245 -1.58 16.06 10.06
C GLU A 245 -2.78 15.57 9.23
N THR A 246 -2.57 14.51 8.44
CA THR A 246 -3.62 13.91 7.61
C THR A 246 -4.68 13.19 8.46
N VAL A 247 -4.26 12.45 9.49
CA VAL A 247 -5.18 11.82 10.46
C VAL A 247 -6.03 12.89 11.15
N ASP A 248 -5.41 13.96 11.65
CA ASP A 248 -6.13 15.06 12.31
C ASP A 248 -7.15 15.74 11.37
N ALA A 249 -6.86 15.83 10.08
CA ALA A 249 -7.78 16.39 9.09
C ALA A 249 -8.96 15.46 8.77
N LEU A 250 -8.75 14.13 8.81
CA LEU A 250 -9.79 13.15 8.50
C LEU A 250 -10.74 12.85 9.66
N VAL A 251 -10.37 13.17 10.91
CA VAL A 251 -11.21 12.93 12.10
C VAL A 251 -12.01 14.16 12.55
N ARG A 252 -11.84 15.31 11.90
CA ARG A 252 -12.62 16.54 12.13
C ARG A 252 -13.96 16.50 11.41
#